data_3497aa95d2b4ecac52dad47afcf88e4e
#
_entry.id   3497aa95d2b4ecac52dad47afcf88e4e
#
_cell.length_a   1.000
_cell.length_b   1.000
_cell.length_c   1.000
_cell.angle_alpha   90.00
_cell.angle_beta   90.00
_cell.angle_gamma   90.00
#
_symmetry.space_group_name_H-M   'P 1'
#
loop_
_entity.id
_entity.type
_entity.pdbx_description
1 polymer ?
#
loop_
_entity_poly.entity_id
_entity_poly.type
_entity_poly.pdbx_seq_one_letter_code
_entity_poly.pdbx_strand_id
1 'polypeptide(L)'
;MCRKCFAKQQFWLFSHYIKLPLAALRIPMSNFVPQNSYTKEELLACGRGELFGAGNAQLPLPDMLMIDRIVNINNTGGKYGKGEIIAELDIHPDLWFFGCHFIGDPVMPGCLGLDAMWQLVGFFLGWTGAPGRGRALGCAEVKFTGQVLPKHKKITYHIHMKRVMNSKLVLGIADAEMSVDGHKIYEGNGLRVGLFTSTDDF
;
A
#
# COMPACT_ATOMS: atom_id res chain seq x y z
N MET A 1 43.06 -53.66 -19.66
CA MET A 1 43.03 -53.76 -18.18
C MET A 1 41.97 -52.79 -17.65
N CYS A 2 41.19 -53.25 -16.74
CA CYS A 2 39.77 -52.93 -16.49
C CYS A 2 39.51 -51.56 -15.85
N ARG A 3 38.81 -50.68 -16.56
CA ARG A 3 38.16 -49.48 -16.04
C ARG A 3 36.72 -49.86 -15.65
N LYS A 4 36.46 -50.36 -14.48
CA LYS A 4 35.11 -50.58 -13.91
C LYS A 4 35.25 -50.90 -12.43
N CYS A 5 35.31 -49.89 -11.57
CA CYS A 5 35.03 -50.02 -10.13
C CYS A 5 35.12 -48.64 -9.43
N PHE A 6 34.30 -47.64 -9.87
CA PHE A 6 34.11 -46.45 -9.06
C PHE A 6 32.77 -45.82 -9.43
N ALA A 7 31.67 -46.48 -9.14
CA ALA A 7 30.34 -45.90 -9.29
C ALA A 7 29.28 -46.69 -8.52
N LYS A 8 29.41 -46.81 -7.21
CA LYS A 8 28.34 -47.40 -6.37
C LYS A 8 28.49 -47.00 -4.89
N GLN A 9 28.62 -45.72 -4.57
CA GLN A 9 28.59 -45.33 -3.14
C GLN A 9 28.20 -43.86 -2.92
N GLN A 10 27.28 -43.32 -3.71
CA GLN A 10 26.72 -41.94 -3.48
C GLN A 10 25.22 -41.85 -3.77
N PHE A 11 24.42 -42.87 -3.48
CA PHE A 11 22.99 -42.86 -3.72
C PHE A 11 22.14 -43.22 -2.50
N TRP A 12 22.62 -42.93 -1.28
CA TRP A 12 21.88 -43.31 -0.05
C TRP A 12 21.86 -42.20 1.02
N LEU A 13 21.76 -40.90 0.65
CA LEU A 13 21.64 -39.80 1.63
C LEU A 13 20.63 -38.70 1.24
N PHE A 14 19.67 -39.00 0.36
CA PHE A 14 18.64 -38.03 -0.02
C PHE A 14 17.21 -38.58 0.10
N SER A 15 16.89 -39.21 1.20
CA SER A 15 15.53 -39.74 1.40
C SER A 15 15.04 -39.59 2.84
N HIS A 16 15.26 -38.43 3.45
CA HIS A 16 14.52 -38.01 4.67
C HIS A 16 14.36 -36.51 4.72
N TYR A 17 13.91 -35.86 3.62
CA TYR A 17 13.23 -34.60 3.76
C TYR A 17 11.84 -34.91 4.31
N ILE A 18 11.71 -34.78 5.63
CA ILE A 18 10.44 -34.72 6.33
C ILE A 18 9.62 -33.65 5.60
N LYS A 19 8.59 -34.05 4.87
CA LYS A 19 7.50 -33.18 4.45
C LYS A 19 6.80 -32.73 5.74
N LEU A 20 7.30 -31.66 6.35
CA LEU A 20 6.49 -30.91 7.31
C LEU A 20 5.26 -30.43 6.55
N PRO A 21 4.05 -30.67 7.05
CA PRO A 21 2.86 -30.12 6.43
C PRO A 21 3.03 -28.61 6.41
N LEU A 22 2.71 -27.99 5.26
CA LEU A 22 2.50 -26.55 5.14
C LEU A 22 1.25 -26.17 5.96
N ALA A 23 1.27 -26.45 7.25
CA ALA A 23 0.40 -25.80 8.20
C ALA A 23 0.85 -24.34 8.22
N ALA A 24 0.00 -23.46 7.70
CA ALA A 24 0.17 -22.03 7.58
C ALA A 24 1.07 -21.52 8.73
N LEU A 25 2.31 -21.16 8.42
CA LEU A 25 3.09 -20.26 9.26
C LEU A 25 2.29 -18.96 9.27
N ARG A 26 1.38 -18.83 10.24
CA ARG A 26 0.88 -17.52 10.66
C ARG A 26 2.14 -16.79 11.13
N ILE A 27 2.70 -15.95 10.27
CA ILE A 27 3.72 -14.99 10.66
C ILE A 27 3.05 -14.19 11.79
N PRO A 28 3.57 -14.25 13.03
CA PRO A 28 2.96 -13.51 14.13
C PRO A 28 2.95 -12.06 13.70
N MET A 29 1.77 -11.44 13.71
CA MET A 29 1.66 -9.99 13.59
C MET A 29 2.61 -9.41 14.64
N SER A 30 3.50 -8.51 14.23
CA SER A 30 4.30 -7.71 15.17
C SER A 30 3.36 -7.14 16.24
N ASN A 31 3.87 -6.78 17.42
CA ASN A 31 3.10 -6.13 18.49
C ASN A 31 2.53 -4.76 18.06
N PHE A 32 1.98 -4.69 16.84
CA PHE A 32 1.43 -3.49 16.26
C PHE A 32 0.21 -3.05 17.04
N VAL A 33 0.27 -1.86 17.57
CA VAL A 33 -0.85 -1.18 18.23
C VAL A 33 -1.34 -0.09 17.26
N PRO A 34 -2.60 -0.16 16.79
CA PRO A 34 -3.14 0.85 15.91
C PRO A 34 -3.14 2.24 16.57
N GLN A 35 -2.64 3.23 15.87
CA GLN A 35 -2.69 4.65 16.24
C GLN A 35 -3.67 5.38 15.32
N ASN A 36 -4.10 6.58 15.69
CA ASN A 36 -5.03 7.38 14.89
C ASN A 36 -4.32 8.37 13.96
N SER A 37 -2.99 8.47 14.03
CA SER A 37 -2.15 9.31 13.18
C SER A 37 -0.76 8.69 13.01
N TYR A 38 -0.06 9.05 11.93
CA TYR A 38 1.28 8.54 11.61
C TYR A 38 2.15 9.65 11.03
N THR A 39 3.39 9.70 11.50
CA THR A 39 4.44 10.60 11.01
C THR A 39 5.10 10.05 9.75
N LYS A 40 5.94 10.86 9.08
CA LYS A 40 6.72 10.43 7.92
C LYS A 40 7.62 9.24 8.25
N GLU A 41 8.26 9.25 9.40
CA GLU A 41 9.18 8.18 9.86
C GLU A 41 8.44 6.85 10.01
N GLU A 42 7.23 6.88 10.58
CA GLU A 42 6.39 5.69 10.73
C GLU A 42 5.87 5.17 9.38
N LEU A 43 5.56 6.06 8.43
CA LEU A 43 5.19 5.67 7.07
C LEU A 43 6.39 5.05 6.32
N LEU A 44 7.60 5.57 6.51
CA LEU A 44 8.82 4.97 5.99
C LEU A 44 9.11 3.60 6.64
N ALA A 45 8.85 3.46 7.94
CA ALA A 45 8.93 2.16 8.64
C ALA A 45 7.92 1.16 8.06
N CYS A 46 6.69 1.62 7.71
CA CYS A 46 5.73 0.81 6.97
C CYS A 46 6.30 0.37 5.62
N GLY A 47 6.93 1.28 4.88
CA GLY A 47 7.58 0.97 3.59
C GLY A 47 8.69 -0.06 3.70
N ARG A 48 9.43 -0.09 4.80
CA ARG A 48 10.45 -1.10 5.08
C ARG A 48 9.90 -2.42 5.63
N GLY A 49 8.56 -2.52 5.84
CA GLY A 49 7.90 -3.71 6.40
C GLY A 49 8.03 -3.85 7.92
N GLU A 50 8.44 -2.79 8.61
CA GLU A 50 8.66 -2.79 10.06
C GLU A 50 7.36 -2.54 10.84
N LEU A 51 6.42 -1.75 10.29
CA LEU A 51 5.22 -1.33 11.00
C LEU A 51 4.21 -2.48 11.18
N PHE A 52 3.84 -3.18 10.11
CA PHE A 52 2.87 -4.27 10.12
C PHE A 52 3.53 -5.66 10.13
N GLY A 53 4.86 -5.72 10.11
CA GLY A 53 5.64 -6.95 10.06
C GLY A 53 5.84 -7.50 8.65
N ALA A 54 6.83 -8.38 8.51
CA ALA A 54 7.24 -8.95 7.23
C ALA A 54 6.09 -9.70 6.55
N GLY A 55 5.93 -9.52 5.23
CA GLY A 55 4.89 -10.20 4.44
C GLY A 55 3.49 -9.57 4.52
N ASN A 56 3.32 -8.50 5.29
CA ASN A 56 2.08 -7.74 5.40
C ASN A 56 2.08 -6.50 4.51
N ALA A 57 1.04 -5.67 4.64
CA ALA A 57 0.89 -4.45 3.85
C ALA A 57 2.10 -3.51 4.04
N GLN A 58 2.57 -2.95 2.95
CA GLN A 58 3.65 -1.98 2.92
C GLN A 58 3.24 -0.79 2.05
N LEU A 59 3.69 0.39 2.43
CA LEU A 59 3.71 1.55 1.55
C LEU A 59 4.93 1.47 0.62
N PRO A 60 4.91 2.11 -0.55
CA PRO A 60 6.14 2.30 -1.30
C PRO A 60 7.10 3.22 -0.52
N LEU A 61 8.38 3.14 -0.84
CA LEU A 61 9.36 4.12 -0.39
C LEU A 61 9.43 5.31 -1.38
N PRO A 62 10.05 6.42 -1.02
CA PRO A 62 10.36 7.48 -1.99
C PRO A 62 11.14 6.89 -3.20
N ASP A 63 10.89 7.35 -4.42
CA ASP A 63 10.07 8.53 -4.78
C ASP A 63 8.55 8.26 -4.88
N MET A 64 8.11 7.02 -4.77
CA MET A 64 6.69 6.63 -4.97
C MET A 64 5.81 6.82 -3.73
N LEU A 65 6.36 7.13 -2.57
CA LEU A 65 5.57 7.45 -1.38
C LEU A 65 4.97 8.86 -1.51
N MET A 66 3.69 8.92 -1.84
CA MET A 66 2.95 10.17 -2.11
C MET A 66 2.24 10.73 -0.89
N ILE A 67 2.78 10.49 0.31
CA ILE A 67 2.19 10.86 1.60
C ILE A 67 3.31 11.24 2.57
N ASP A 68 3.15 12.37 3.30
CA ASP A 68 4.08 12.76 4.36
C ASP A 68 3.58 12.39 5.75
N ARG A 69 2.25 12.34 5.94
CA ARG A 69 1.63 11.99 7.22
C ARG A 69 0.20 11.54 7.06
N ILE A 70 -0.26 10.71 7.97
CA ILE A 70 -1.67 10.44 8.18
C ILE A 70 -2.08 11.25 9.41
N VAL A 71 -3.00 12.19 9.22
CA VAL A 71 -3.48 13.08 10.30
C VAL A 71 -4.65 12.49 11.05
N ASN A 72 -5.42 11.61 10.42
CA ASN A 72 -6.50 10.86 11.07
C ASN A 72 -6.74 9.54 10.36
N ILE A 73 -6.89 8.47 11.13
CA ILE A 73 -7.37 7.17 10.68
C ILE A 73 -8.25 6.56 11.76
N ASN A 74 -9.42 6.08 11.38
CA ASN A 74 -10.34 5.40 12.29
C ASN A 74 -11.26 4.45 11.53
N ASN A 75 -11.93 3.53 12.25
CA ASN A 75 -12.77 2.48 11.67
C ASN A 75 -14.28 2.77 11.73
N THR A 76 -14.69 3.96 12.17
CA THR A 76 -16.10 4.34 12.35
C THR A 76 -16.47 5.61 11.61
N GLY A 77 -15.51 6.41 11.17
CA GLY A 77 -15.72 7.68 10.46
C GLY A 77 -16.02 7.51 8.97
N GLY A 78 -15.92 8.64 8.29
CA GLY A 78 -16.10 8.75 6.86
C GLY A 78 -17.56 8.72 6.41
N LYS A 79 -17.77 8.96 5.13
CA LYS A 79 -19.09 9.10 4.48
C LYS A 79 -20.03 7.90 4.72
N TYR A 80 -19.47 6.71 4.95
CA TYR A 80 -20.22 5.45 5.07
C TYR A 80 -20.23 4.90 6.50
N GLY A 81 -19.57 5.57 7.47
CA GLY A 81 -19.45 5.10 8.85
C GLY A 81 -18.68 3.77 8.98
N LYS A 82 -17.76 3.49 8.06
CA LYS A 82 -17.01 2.22 7.99
C LYS A 82 -15.50 2.44 8.00
N GLY A 83 -15.09 3.64 8.39
CA GLY A 83 -13.72 4.06 8.49
C GLY A 83 -13.32 5.10 7.47
N GLU A 84 -12.30 5.86 7.83
CA GLU A 84 -11.71 6.90 6.99
C GLU A 84 -10.23 7.03 7.24
N ILE A 85 -9.54 7.61 6.26
CA ILE A 85 -8.19 8.11 6.41
C ILE A 85 -8.14 9.54 5.86
N ILE A 86 -7.50 10.43 6.61
CA ILE A 86 -7.09 11.75 6.15
C ILE A 86 -5.57 11.79 6.18
N ALA A 87 -4.96 12.04 5.03
CA ALA A 87 -3.51 12.10 4.87
C ALA A 87 -3.10 13.35 4.09
N GLU A 88 -1.85 13.75 4.25
CA GLU A 88 -1.31 14.96 3.65
C GLU A 88 0.03 14.71 2.98
N LEU A 89 0.28 15.48 1.90
CA LEU A 89 1.58 15.60 1.22
C LEU A 89 1.90 17.10 1.10
N ASP A 90 3.04 17.52 1.59
CA ASP A 90 3.55 18.87 1.43
C ASP A 90 4.13 19.06 0.01
N ILE A 91 3.80 20.16 -0.62
CA ILE A 91 4.25 20.48 -1.97
C ILE A 91 5.44 21.40 -1.92
N HIS A 92 6.52 20.98 -2.57
CA HIS A 92 7.74 21.76 -2.77
C HIS A 92 8.08 21.82 -4.26
N PRO A 93 8.61 22.93 -4.78
CA PRO A 93 8.93 23.07 -6.20
C PRO A 93 9.97 22.05 -6.73
N ASP A 94 10.77 21.47 -5.84
CA ASP A 94 11.82 20.48 -6.11
C ASP A 94 11.35 19.01 -6.04
N LEU A 95 10.04 18.77 -5.84
CA LEU A 95 9.50 17.42 -5.96
C LEU A 95 9.81 16.85 -7.34
N TRP A 96 10.33 15.62 -7.36
CA TRP A 96 10.92 14.97 -8.52
C TRP A 96 10.06 15.03 -9.79
N PHE A 97 8.76 14.92 -9.68
CA PHE A 97 7.85 14.90 -10.82
C PHE A 97 7.73 16.27 -11.49
N PHE A 98 7.95 17.38 -10.80
CA PHE A 98 7.94 18.71 -11.43
C PHE A 98 9.13 18.94 -12.36
N GLY A 99 10.24 18.22 -12.14
CA GLY A 99 11.42 18.29 -13.00
C GLY A 99 11.25 17.58 -14.36
N CYS A 100 10.25 16.71 -14.50
CA CYS A 100 10.07 15.88 -15.69
C CYS A 100 8.65 15.91 -16.30
N HIS A 101 7.67 16.40 -15.57
CA HIS A 101 6.27 16.37 -16.01
C HIS A 101 5.61 17.75 -15.90
N PHE A 102 5.77 18.65 -16.88
CA PHE A 102 6.57 18.60 -18.11
C PHE A 102 7.66 19.69 -18.10
N ILE A 103 8.68 19.58 -18.98
CA ILE A 103 9.68 20.63 -19.14
C ILE A 103 8.98 21.92 -19.62
N GLY A 104 9.11 23.01 -18.82
CA GLY A 104 8.45 24.29 -19.11
C GLY A 104 6.98 24.38 -18.67
N ASP A 105 6.36 23.27 -18.23
CA ASP A 105 4.97 23.23 -17.71
C ASP A 105 4.87 22.23 -16.55
N PRO A 106 5.45 22.54 -15.39
CA PRO A 106 5.52 21.61 -14.27
C PRO A 106 4.15 21.41 -13.62
N VAL A 107 3.68 20.15 -13.63
CA VAL A 107 2.43 19.72 -13.01
C VAL A 107 2.60 18.31 -12.43
N MET A 108 1.99 18.03 -11.29
CA MET A 108 1.97 16.66 -10.72
C MET A 108 1.21 15.72 -11.65
N PRO A 109 1.77 14.55 -12.04
CA PRO A 109 1.01 13.53 -12.75
C PRO A 109 -0.25 13.11 -12.00
N GLY A 110 -1.40 13.12 -12.65
CA GLY A 110 -2.67 12.74 -12.02
C GLY A 110 -2.68 11.30 -11.48
N CYS A 111 -1.94 10.41 -12.14
CA CYS A 111 -1.79 9.02 -11.69
C CYS A 111 -1.14 8.90 -10.31
N LEU A 112 -0.25 9.81 -9.91
CA LEU A 112 0.38 9.78 -8.58
C LEU A 112 -0.62 10.09 -7.47
N GLY A 113 -1.56 11.01 -7.69
CA GLY A 113 -2.65 11.27 -6.75
C GLY A 113 -3.60 10.08 -6.61
N LEU A 114 -3.91 9.41 -7.72
CA LEU A 114 -4.70 8.19 -7.70
C LEU A 114 -3.96 7.05 -6.99
N ASP A 115 -2.67 6.89 -7.24
CA ASP A 115 -1.85 5.88 -6.57
C ASP A 115 -1.79 6.12 -5.05
N ALA A 116 -1.65 7.37 -4.61
CA ALA A 116 -1.73 7.72 -3.19
C ALA A 116 -3.05 7.27 -2.54
N MET A 117 -4.17 7.38 -3.25
CA MET A 117 -5.46 6.89 -2.75
C MET A 117 -5.44 5.37 -2.55
N TRP A 118 -4.86 4.59 -3.49
CA TRP A 118 -4.69 3.15 -3.32
C TRP A 118 -3.71 2.79 -2.20
N GLN A 119 -2.60 3.54 -2.06
CA GLN A 119 -1.65 3.39 -0.96
C GLN A 119 -2.37 3.48 0.40
N LEU A 120 -3.25 4.48 0.54
CA LEU A 120 -4.01 4.72 1.78
C LEU A 120 -5.05 3.62 2.04
N VAL A 121 -5.75 3.12 1.02
CA VAL A 121 -6.66 1.96 1.18
C VAL A 121 -5.88 0.72 1.63
N GLY A 122 -4.71 0.46 1.03
CA GLY A 122 -3.83 -0.64 1.41
C GLY A 122 -3.30 -0.50 2.84
N PHE A 123 -2.90 0.72 3.24
CA PHE A 123 -2.50 1.03 4.60
C PHE A 123 -3.64 0.76 5.60
N PHE A 124 -4.87 1.19 5.29
CA PHE A 124 -6.04 0.92 6.14
C PHE A 124 -6.23 -0.57 6.41
N LEU A 125 -6.12 -1.41 5.38
CA LEU A 125 -6.27 -2.86 5.55
C LEU A 125 -5.19 -3.44 6.48
N GLY A 126 -3.93 -3.02 6.33
CA GLY A 126 -2.84 -3.38 7.24
C GLY A 126 -3.10 -2.87 8.65
N TRP A 127 -3.56 -1.65 8.80
CA TRP A 127 -3.90 -1.01 10.07
C TRP A 127 -5.02 -1.75 10.84
N THR A 128 -5.98 -2.34 10.12
CA THR A 128 -7.01 -3.20 10.74
C THR A 128 -6.49 -4.57 11.17
N GLY A 129 -5.21 -4.87 10.94
CA GLY A 129 -4.60 -6.14 11.31
C GLY A 129 -4.79 -7.24 10.25
N ALA A 130 -5.23 -6.92 9.05
CA ALA A 130 -5.38 -7.91 7.99
C ALA A 130 -4.01 -8.32 7.41
N PRO A 131 -3.72 -9.62 7.25
CA PRO A 131 -2.45 -10.10 6.73
C PRO A 131 -2.37 -10.02 5.22
N GLY A 132 -1.15 -9.96 4.68
CA GLY A 132 -0.85 -10.08 3.26
C GLY A 132 -0.34 -8.79 2.61
N ARG A 133 0.19 -8.94 1.39
CA ARG A 133 0.79 -7.86 0.59
C ARG A 133 -0.28 -7.16 -0.24
N GLY A 134 -0.27 -5.83 -0.24
CA GLY A 134 -1.23 -5.00 -0.96
C GLY A 134 -1.07 -5.03 -2.47
N ARG A 135 -2.20 -5.11 -3.18
CA ARG A 135 -2.27 -4.90 -4.64
C ARG A 135 -3.48 -4.03 -4.97
N ALA A 136 -3.26 -3.00 -5.77
CA ALA A 136 -4.34 -2.22 -6.38
C ALA A 136 -5.06 -3.09 -7.43
N LEU A 137 -6.38 -3.16 -7.33
CA LEU A 137 -7.20 -3.99 -8.22
C LEU A 137 -8.02 -3.16 -9.22
N GLY A 138 -8.04 -1.84 -9.05
CA GLY A 138 -8.71 -0.92 -9.94
C GLY A 138 -9.59 0.10 -9.22
N CYS A 139 -10.28 0.89 -10.02
CA CYS A 139 -11.32 1.82 -9.58
C CYS A 139 -12.48 1.78 -10.58
N ALA A 140 -13.66 2.22 -10.15
CA ALA A 140 -14.81 2.31 -11.04
C ALA A 140 -14.76 3.59 -11.88
N GLU A 141 -14.38 4.70 -11.27
CA GLU A 141 -14.29 6.00 -11.91
C GLU A 141 -13.24 6.86 -11.22
N VAL A 142 -12.53 7.65 -12.01
CA VAL A 142 -11.69 8.75 -11.49
C VAL A 142 -12.00 10.03 -12.28
N LYS A 143 -12.09 11.15 -11.57
CA LYS A 143 -12.28 12.49 -12.16
C LYS A 143 -11.14 13.41 -11.72
N PHE A 144 -10.48 14.01 -12.67
CA PHE A 144 -9.49 15.06 -12.48
C PHE A 144 -10.11 16.40 -12.90
N THR A 145 -10.42 17.26 -11.93
CA THR A 145 -11.08 18.55 -12.16
C THR A 145 -10.17 19.74 -11.89
N GLY A 146 -8.91 19.46 -11.52
CA GLY A 146 -7.87 20.47 -11.28
C GLY A 146 -6.48 19.84 -11.33
N GLN A 147 -5.48 20.62 -11.00
CA GLN A 147 -4.07 20.27 -11.10
C GLN A 147 -3.28 20.72 -9.87
N VAL A 148 -2.16 20.07 -9.60
CA VAL A 148 -1.20 20.44 -8.57
C VAL A 148 0.02 21.06 -9.23
N LEU A 149 0.35 22.29 -8.86
CA LEU A 149 1.44 23.09 -9.40
C LEU A 149 2.51 23.36 -8.32
N PRO A 150 3.76 23.69 -8.69
CA PRO A 150 4.84 23.98 -7.74
C PRO A 150 4.54 25.11 -6.75
N LYS A 151 3.60 26.01 -7.07
CA LYS A 151 3.19 27.13 -6.21
C LYS A 151 2.25 26.73 -5.08
N HIS A 152 1.63 25.54 -5.12
CA HIS A 152 0.75 25.06 -4.08
C HIS A 152 1.57 24.61 -2.85
N LYS A 153 0.89 24.45 -1.72
CA LYS A 153 1.54 24.15 -0.45
C LYS A 153 1.28 22.74 0.03
N LYS A 154 0.04 22.25 -0.16
CA LYS A 154 -0.38 21.00 0.45
C LYS A 154 -1.47 20.29 -0.33
N ILE A 155 -1.32 18.98 -0.47
CA ILE A 155 -2.39 18.06 -0.84
C ILE A 155 -2.98 17.45 0.42
N THR A 156 -4.31 17.31 0.43
CA THR A 156 -5.04 16.50 1.42
C THR A 156 -5.81 15.41 0.71
N TYR A 157 -5.59 14.17 1.12
CA TYR A 157 -6.36 12.99 0.70
C TYR A 157 -7.39 12.67 1.77
N HIS A 158 -8.64 12.40 1.37
CA HIS A 158 -9.68 11.89 2.25
C HIS A 158 -10.26 10.61 1.67
N ILE A 159 -10.03 9.50 2.34
CA ILE A 159 -10.50 8.16 1.95
C ILE A 159 -11.68 7.79 2.81
N HIS A 160 -12.77 7.34 2.20
CA HIS A 160 -13.99 6.88 2.85
C HIS A 160 -14.20 5.40 2.55
N MET A 161 -14.00 4.55 3.56
CA MET A 161 -14.18 3.10 3.39
C MET A 161 -15.66 2.75 3.20
N LYS A 162 -15.97 2.12 2.06
CA LYS A 162 -17.32 1.62 1.74
C LYS A 162 -17.55 0.21 2.22
N ARG A 163 -16.50 -0.62 2.12
CA ARG A 163 -16.57 -2.03 2.50
C ARG A 163 -15.18 -2.56 2.79
N VAL A 164 -15.07 -3.29 3.88
CA VAL A 164 -13.91 -4.11 4.20
C VAL A 164 -14.37 -5.54 4.33
N MET A 165 -13.77 -6.43 3.57
CA MET A 165 -13.97 -7.87 3.67
C MET A 165 -12.68 -8.49 4.18
N ASN A 166 -12.78 -9.29 5.22
CA ASN A 166 -11.66 -10.02 5.81
C ASN A 166 -12.08 -11.47 6.02
N SER A 167 -12.05 -12.23 4.91
CA SER A 167 -12.37 -13.66 4.88
C SER A 167 -11.25 -14.40 4.16
N LYS A 168 -11.55 -15.26 3.18
CA LYS A 168 -10.55 -15.89 2.30
C LYS A 168 -9.80 -14.87 1.43
N LEU A 169 -10.46 -13.76 1.10
CA LEU A 169 -9.89 -12.61 0.41
C LEU A 169 -10.04 -11.39 1.31
N VAL A 170 -8.92 -10.71 1.58
CA VAL A 170 -8.93 -9.39 2.21
C VAL A 170 -9.09 -8.35 1.11
N LEU A 171 -10.19 -7.59 1.14
CA LEU A 171 -10.51 -6.60 0.13
C LEU A 171 -11.07 -5.33 0.78
N GLY A 172 -10.47 -4.19 0.47
CA GLY A 172 -10.97 -2.86 0.75
C GLY A 172 -11.61 -2.23 -0.49
N ILE A 173 -12.80 -1.65 -0.30
CA ILE A 173 -13.46 -0.80 -1.31
C ILE A 173 -13.69 0.56 -0.66
N ALA A 174 -13.27 1.63 -1.35
CA ALA A 174 -13.37 3.00 -0.86
C ALA A 174 -13.75 3.98 -1.96
N ASP A 175 -14.29 5.11 -1.57
CA ASP A 175 -14.27 6.34 -2.38
C ASP A 175 -13.27 7.29 -1.77
N ALA A 176 -12.69 8.17 -2.58
CA ALA A 176 -11.66 9.10 -2.15
C ALA A 176 -11.81 10.47 -2.80
N GLU A 177 -11.35 11.48 -2.09
CA GLU A 177 -11.21 12.84 -2.59
C GLU A 177 -9.78 13.32 -2.37
N MET A 178 -9.28 14.15 -3.28
CA MET A 178 -8.02 14.86 -3.14
C MET A 178 -8.25 16.35 -3.31
N SER A 179 -7.74 17.11 -2.38
CA SER A 179 -7.78 18.57 -2.41
C SER A 179 -6.37 19.14 -2.43
N VAL A 180 -6.19 20.28 -3.09
CA VAL A 180 -4.97 21.09 -3.03
C VAL A 180 -5.31 22.44 -2.41
N ASP A 181 -4.59 22.82 -1.36
CA ASP A 181 -4.82 24.05 -0.59
C ASP A 181 -6.31 24.25 -0.21
N GLY A 182 -7.00 23.16 0.13
CA GLY A 182 -8.41 23.13 0.52
C GLY A 182 -9.42 23.06 -0.64
N HIS A 183 -8.99 23.10 -1.89
CA HIS A 183 -9.85 23.02 -3.07
C HIS A 183 -9.85 21.59 -3.61
N LYS A 184 -11.01 20.94 -3.64
CA LYS A 184 -11.15 19.58 -4.19
C LYS A 184 -10.86 19.59 -5.69
N ILE A 185 -9.95 18.69 -6.11
CA ILE A 185 -9.49 18.58 -7.49
C ILE A 185 -9.59 17.15 -8.06
N TYR A 186 -9.64 16.10 -7.23
CA TYR A 186 -9.82 14.73 -7.69
C TYR A 186 -10.94 14.04 -6.92
N GLU A 187 -11.60 13.12 -7.61
CA GLU A 187 -12.54 12.15 -7.03
C GLU A 187 -12.20 10.77 -7.57
N GLY A 188 -12.08 9.80 -6.68
CA GLY A 188 -11.94 8.39 -7.00
C GLY A 188 -13.10 7.59 -6.43
N ASN A 189 -13.86 6.89 -7.27
CA ASN A 189 -14.99 6.10 -6.86
C ASN A 189 -14.71 4.61 -7.03
N GLY A 190 -15.05 3.82 -6.01
CA GLY A 190 -14.91 2.37 -6.05
C GLY A 190 -13.47 1.90 -6.18
N LEU A 191 -12.53 2.57 -5.50
CA LEU A 191 -11.14 2.13 -5.36
C LEU A 191 -11.12 0.75 -4.70
N ARG A 192 -10.35 -0.18 -5.25
CA ARG A 192 -10.24 -1.56 -4.75
C ARG A 192 -8.79 -1.91 -4.50
N VAL A 193 -8.52 -2.41 -3.30
CA VAL A 193 -7.21 -2.96 -2.91
C VAL A 193 -7.44 -4.30 -2.22
N GLY A 194 -6.67 -5.31 -2.64
CA GLY A 194 -6.63 -6.61 -1.98
C GLY A 194 -5.33 -6.82 -1.22
N LEU A 195 -5.37 -7.60 -0.12
CA LEU A 195 -4.18 -8.15 0.51
C LEU A 195 -4.07 -9.64 0.22
N PHE A 196 -2.90 -10.08 -0.23
CA PHE A 196 -2.61 -11.43 -0.68
C PHE A 196 -1.50 -12.05 0.16
N THR A 197 -1.72 -13.25 0.70
CA THR A 197 -0.71 -14.01 1.45
C THR A 197 0.30 -14.70 0.53
N SER A 198 -0.09 -15.02 -0.72
CA SER A 198 0.81 -15.36 -1.83
C SER A 198 0.50 -14.43 -3.01
N THR A 199 1.55 -14.03 -3.72
CA THR A 199 1.46 -13.18 -4.92
C THR A 199 2.05 -13.88 -6.14
N ASP A 200 2.26 -15.20 -6.06
CA ASP A 200 2.95 -15.97 -7.10
C ASP A 200 2.10 -16.13 -8.36
N ASP A 201 0.76 -16.06 -8.21
CA ASP A 201 -0.22 -16.18 -9.29
C ASP A 201 -0.91 -14.85 -9.65
N PHE A 202 -0.31 -13.70 -9.25
CA PHE A 202 -0.90 -12.39 -9.45
C PHE A 202 -0.30 -11.66 -10.67
#